data_b0c58431221ca697d7228afcb62cb391
#
_entry.id   b0c58431221ca697d7228afcb62cb391
#
_cell.length_a   1.000
_cell.length_b   1.000
_cell.length_c   1.000
_cell.angle_alpha   90.00
_cell.angle_beta   90.00
_cell.angle_gamma   90.00
#
_symmetry.space_group_name_H-M   'P 1'
#
loop_
_entity.id
_entity.type
_entity.pdbx_description
1 polymer ?
#
loop_
_entity_poly.entity_id
_entity_poly.type
_entity_poly.pdbx_seq_one_letter_code
_entity_poly.pdbx_strand_id
1 'polypeptide(L)'
;MKLIEHYIGGKNYSGNSKRKSKVFDPATGEQSAEVKLATTQDVNTAVENAKEAFESWSNTPPLQRARVMFKFKELIEENSDELTKIIVSEHGKVYEDAKGSLIRGLEVVEYACGIPQMLKGEFTENVGKNVDSWSIRQPLGVCAGITPFNFPAMVPMWMFPMAIACGNTFVLKPSEKDPSCSIRLAELFQEAGLPD
;
A
#
# COMPACT_ATOMS: atom_id res chain seq x y z
N MET A 1 -17.19 -17.26 -12.17
CA MET A 1 -17.07 -16.38 -10.98
C MET A 1 -15.60 -16.00 -10.84
N LYS A 2 -15.29 -14.71 -10.65
CA LYS A 2 -13.90 -14.22 -10.49
C LYS A 2 -13.31 -14.74 -9.18
N LEU A 3 -12.06 -15.22 -9.21
CA LEU A 3 -11.28 -15.54 -8.01
C LEU A 3 -10.24 -14.44 -7.80
N ILE A 4 -10.27 -13.82 -6.62
CA ILE A 4 -9.29 -12.82 -6.20
C ILE A 4 -8.23 -13.55 -5.40
N GLU A 5 -7.00 -13.51 -5.87
CA GLU A 5 -5.83 -14.15 -5.27
C GLU A 5 -5.04 -13.15 -4.42
N HIS A 6 -4.05 -13.60 -3.69
CA HIS A 6 -3.06 -12.73 -3.07
C HIS A 6 -2.17 -12.09 -4.14
N TYR A 7 -1.55 -10.97 -3.82
CA TYR A 7 -0.56 -10.32 -4.66
C TYR A 7 0.76 -10.23 -3.90
N ILE A 8 1.75 -11.01 -4.30
CA ILE A 8 3.04 -11.15 -3.59
C ILE A 8 4.14 -11.27 -4.64
N GLY A 9 5.25 -10.54 -4.46
CA GLY A 9 6.36 -10.56 -5.40
C GLY A 9 5.94 -10.11 -6.81
N GLY A 10 5.16 -9.02 -6.90
CA GLY A 10 4.73 -8.44 -8.16
C GLY A 10 3.78 -9.29 -9.00
N LYS A 11 3.14 -10.31 -8.44
CA LYS A 11 2.27 -11.24 -9.18
C LYS A 11 1.18 -11.84 -8.32
N ASN A 12 0.16 -12.38 -9.02
CA ASN A 12 -0.88 -13.17 -8.37
C ASN A 12 -0.27 -14.44 -7.73
N TYR A 13 -0.68 -14.70 -6.50
CA TYR A 13 -0.23 -15.84 -5.71
C TYR A 13 -1.45 -16.59 -5.15
N SER A 14 -1.67 -17.80 -5.62
CA SER A 14 -2.85 -18.60 -5.24
C SER A 14 -2.85 -19.07 -3.79
N GLY A 15 -1.70 -19.07 -3.12
CA GLY A 15 -1.57 -19.56 -1.75
C GLY A 15 -1.87 -21.05 -1.57
N ASN A 16 -1.73 -21.49 -0.33
CA ASN A 16 -1.91 -22.91 0.04
C ASN A 16 -3.31 -23.20 0.63
N SER A 17 -4.10 -22.14 0.91
CA SER A 17 -5.40 -22.28 1.55
C SER A 17 -6.50 -22.73 0.59
N LYS A 18 -7.36 -23.63 1.06
CA LYS A 18 -8.64 -23.94 0.39
C LYS A 18 -9.77 -23.01 0.87
N ARG A 19 -9.54 -22.21 1.92
CA ARG A 19 -10.53 -21.28 2.46
C ARG A 19 -10.70 -20.07 1.54
N LYS A 20 -11.94 -19.66 1.39
CA LYS A 20 -12.33 -18.47 0.61
C LYS A 20 -13.38 -17.69 1.36
N SER A 21 -13.52 -16.41 1.07
CA SER A 21 -14.65 -15.59 1.44
C SER A 21 -15.40 -15.13 0.20
N LYS A 22 -16.69 -14.93 0.33
CA LYS A 22 -17.54 -14.39 -0.75
C LYS A 22 -17.41 -12.87 -0.78
N VAL A 23 -17.32 -12.33 -1.98
CA VAL A 23 -17.41 -10.88 -2.24
C VAL A 23 -18.75 -10.62 -2.91
N PHE A 24 -19.48 -9.64 -2.39
CA PHE A 24 -20.80 -9.29 -2.86
C PHE A 24 -20.83 -7.89 -3.46
N ASP A 25 -21.73 -7.66 -4.40
CA ASP A 25 -22.18 -6.33 -4.74
C ASP A 25 -23.31 -5.94 -3.77
N PRO A 26 -23.11 -4.96 -2.85
CA PRO A 26 -24.12 -4.60 -1.88
C PRO A 26 -25.37 -3.95 -2.47
N ALA A 27 -25.28 -3.39 -3.70
CA ALA A 27 -26.42 -2.76 -4.37
C ALA A 27 -27.42 -3.81 -4.90
N THR A 28 -26.92 -4.97 -5.31
CA THR A 28 -27.76 -6.05 -5.84
C THR A 28 -27.95 -7.21 -4.87
N GLY A 29 -27.04 -7.36 -3.91
CA GLY A 29 -26.95 -8.51 -3.01
C GLY A 29 -26.39 -9.77 -3.69
N GLU A 30 -25.92 -9.66 -4.92
CA GLU A 30 -25.37 -10.80 -5.67
C GLU A 30 -23.89 -11.01 -5.35
N GLN A 31 -23.48 -12.28 -5.36
CA GLN A 31 -22.06 -12.62 -5.20
C GLN A 31 -21.32 -12.32 -6.52
N SER A 32 -20.37 -11.37 -6.48
CA SER A 32 -19.57 -10.93 -7.62
C SER A 32 -18.27 -11.75 -7.78
N ALA A 33 -17.65 -12.14 -6.66
CA ALA A 33 -16.37 -12.85 -6.66
C ALA A 33 -16.20 -13.75 -5.42
N GLU A 34 -15.06 -14.44 -5.38
CA GLU A 34 -14.50 -15.09 -4.18
C GLU A 34 -13.07 -14.57 -3.96
N VAL A 35 -12.67 -14.37 -2.71
CA VAL A 35 -11.30 -14.01 -2.35
C VAL A 35 -10.64 -15.14 -1.56
N LYS A 36 -9.38 -15.43 -1.84
CA LYS A 36 -8.55 -16.37 -1.10
C LYS A 36 -8.26 -15.84 0.31
N LEU A 37 -8.36 -16.72 1.31
CA LEU A 37 -7.95 -16.43 2.69
C LEU A 37 -6.61 -17.10 2.98
N ALA A 38 -5.65 -16.32 3.45
CA ALA A 38 -4.29 -16.78 3.72
C ALA A 38 -4.21 -17.84 4.84
N THR A 39 -3.22 -18.72 4.73
CA THR A 39 -2.69 -19.53 5.84
C THR A 39 -1.55 -18.78 6.52
N THR A 40 -1.09 -19.28 7.67
CA THR A 40 0.14 -18.80 8.31
C THR A 40 1.35 -18.90 7.36
N GLN A 41 1.41 -19.96 6.55
CA GLN A 41 2.49 -20.14 5.57
C GLN A 41 2.45 -19.06 4.47
N ASP A 42 1.26 -18.69 3.99
CA ASP A 42 1.11 -17.63 2.99
C ASP A 42 1.54 -16.27 3.57
N VAL A 43 1.21 -15.99 4.83
CA VAL A 43 1.67 -14.79 5.54
C VAL A 43 3.20 -14.79 5.67
N ASN A 44 3.79 -15.92 6.06
CA ASN A 44 5.25 -16.04 6.15
C ASN A 44 5.91 -15.79 4.78
N THR A 45 5.34 -16.33 3.70
CA THR A 45 5.83 -16.09 2.33
C THR A 45 5.80 -14.59 1.98
N ALA A 46 4.72 -13.87 2.32
CA ALA A 46 4.64 -12.44 2.10
C ALA A 46 5.68 -11.65 2.91
N VAL A 47 5.89 -12.03 4.16
CA VAL A 47 6.87 -11.37 5.04
C VAL A 47 8.31 -11.63 4.55
N GLU A 48 8.65 -12.85 4.15
CA GLU A 48 9.99 -13.16 3.63
C GLU A 48 10.25 -12.43 2.29
N ASN A 49 9.28 -12.38 1.38
CA ASN A 49 9.41 -11.60 0.15
C ASN A 49 9.63 -10.10 0.47
N ALA A 50 8.85 -9.53 1.38
CA ALA A 50 9.02 -8.15 1.80
C ALA A 50 10.39 -7.90 2.47
N LYS A 51 10.93 -8.88 3.20
CA LYS A 51 12.26 -8.81 3.81
C LYS A 51 13.38 -8.86 2.77
N GLU A 52 13.27 -9.71 1.76
CA GLU A 52 14.19 -9.74 0.63
C GLU A 52 14.21 -8.40 -0.12
N ALA A 53 13.03 -7.84 -0.45
CA ALA A 53 12.91 -6.55 -1.10
C ALA A 53 13.49 -5.39 -0.25
N PHE A 54 13.43 -5.48 1.08
CA PHE A 54 13.94 -4.47 1.99
C PHE A 54 15.45 -4.26 1.81
N GLU A 55 16.23 -5.28 1.51
CA GLU A 55 17.70 -5.19 1.36
C GLU A 55 18.11 -4.16 0.30
N SER A 56 17.39 -4.12 -0.82
CA SER A 56 17.65 -3.17 -1.90
C SER A 56 16.92 -1.84 -1.69
N TRP A 57 15.64 -1.90 -1.29
CA TRP A 57 14.79 -0.72 -1.19
C TRP A 57 15.24 0.25 -0.09
N SER A 58 15.67 -0.26 1.06
CA SER A 58 16.17 0.57 2.15
C SER A 58 17.42 1.39 1.78
N ASN A 59 18.23 0.88 0.85
CA ASN A 59 19.42 1.53 0.32
C ASN A 59 19.13 2.47 -0.87
N THR A 60 17.90 2.45 -1.41
CA THR A 60 17.49 3.34 -2.49
C THR A 60 17.44 4.79 -1.98
N PRO A 61 18.14 5.75 -2.62
CA PRO A 61 18.15 7.14 -2.18
C PRO A 61 16.73 7.73 -2.05
N PRO A 62 16.46 8.57 -1.03
CA PRO A 62 15.13 9.15 -0.80
C PRO A 62 14.54 9.85 -2.03
N LEU A 63 15.36 10.54 -2.83
CA LEU A 63 14.92 11.19 -4.07
C LEU A 63 14.42 10.17 -5.12
N GLN A 64 15.05 9.00 -5.20
CA GLN A 64 14.60 7.96 -6.14
C GLN A 64 13.29 7.34 -5.65
N ARG A 65 13.13 7.10 -4.35
CA ARG A 65 11.86 6.64 -3.78
C ARG A 65 10.75 7.67 -3.99
N ALA A 66 11.05 8.97 -3.83
CA ALA A 66 10.09 10.04 -4.12
C ALA A 66 9.61 10.04 -5.58
N ARG A 67 10.49 9.74 -6.55
CA ARG A 67 10.09 9.62 -7.97
C ARG A 67 9.07 8.50 -8.20
N VAL A 68 9.23 7.38 -7.50
CA VAL A 68 8.23 6.30 -7.53
C VAL A 68 6.90 6.78 -6.94
N MET A 69 6.92 7.56 -5.84
CA MET A 69 5.70 8.15 -5.27
C MET A 69 5.01 9.11 -6.23
N PHE A 70 5.77 9.98 -6.92
CA PHE A 70 5.21 10.89 -7.93
C PHE A 70 4.55 10.12 -9.08
N LYS A 71 5.20 9.06 -9.57
CA LYS A 71 4.61 8.23 -10.64
C LYS A 71 3.38 7.45 -10.15
N PHE A 72 3.41 6.95 -8.92
CA PHE A 72 2.26 6.30 -8.31
C PHE A 72 1.06 7.26 -8.16
N LYS A 73 1.32 8.51 -7.73
CA LYS A 73 0.29 9.56 -7.69
C LYS A 73 -0.36 9.75 -9.06
N GLU A 74 0.46 9.95 -10.10
CA GLU A 74 0.00 10.11 -11.47
C GLU A 74 -0.86 8.94 -11.94
N LEU A 75 -0.43 7.70 -11.70
CA LEU A 75 -1.17 6.50 -12.07
C LEU A 75 -2.52 6.38 -11.32
N ILE A 76 -2.60 6.79 -10.04
CA ILE A 76 -3.87 6.84 -9.32
C ILE A 76 -4.82 7.86 -9.95
N GLU A 77 -4.32 9.04 -10.34
CA GLU A 77 -5.11 10.09 -10.98
C GLU A 77 -5.64 9.62 -12.34
N GLU A 78 -4.79 9.02 -13.18
CA GLU A 78 -5.15 8.45 -14.48
C GLU A 78 -6.19 7.32 -14.35
N ASN A 79 -6.11 6.50 -13.31
CA ASN A 79 -7.00 5.37 -13.06
C ASN A 79 -8.10 5.67 -12.03
N SER A 80 -8.35 6.95 -11.71
CA SER A 80 -9.29 7.35 -10.65
C SER A 80 -10.72 6.85 -10.89
N ASP A 81 -11.18 6.85 -12.13
CA ASP A 81 -12.51 6.35 -12.49
C ASP A 81 -12.62 4.83 -12.32
N GLU A 82 -11.61 4.07 -12.72
CA GLU A 82 -11.53 2.62 -12.52
C GLU A 82 -11.56 2.28 -11.01
N LEU A 83 -10.67 2.90 -10.22
CA LEU A 83 -10.59 2.67 -8.79
C LEU A 83 -11.89 3.02 -8.07
N THR A 84 -12.51 4.14 -8.45
CA THR A 84 -13.82 4.56 -7.91
C THR A 84 -14.90 3.52 -8.20
N LYS A 85 -14.99 3.01 -9.43
CA LYS A 85 -15.95 1.96 -9.82
C LYS A 85 -15.73 0.66 -9.06
N ILE A 86 -14.47 0.26 -8.81
CA ILE A 86 -14.17 -0.91 -7.99
C ILE A 86 -14.73 -0.71 -6.56
N ILE A 87 -14.51 0.47 -5.96
CA ILE A 87 -15.05 0.77 -4.63
C ILE A 87 -16.58 0.73 -4.64
N VAL A 88 -17.24 1.34 -5.63
CA VAL A 88 -18.69 1.32 -5.76
C VAL A 88 -19.23 -0.11 -5.81
N SER A 89 -18.61 -0.97 -6.63
CA SER A 89 -19.10 -2.33 -6.87
C SER A 89 -18.93 -3.27 -5.67
N GLU A 90 -17.88 -3.10 -4.85
CA GLU A 90 -17.61 -3.99 -3.70
C GLU A 90 -18.06 -3.41 -2.35
N HIS A 91 -18.11 -2.07 -2.24
CA HIS A 91 -18.55 -1.39 -1.01
C HIS A 91 -20.00 -0.93 -1.04
N GLY A 92 -20.55 -0.55 -2.20
CA GLY A 92 -21.90 -0.01 -2.35
C GLY A 92 -22.04 1.49 -2.06
N LYS A 93 -20.93 2.24 -1.94
CA LYS A 93 -20.97 3.71 -1.86
C LYS A 93 -21.48 4.30 -3.16
N VAL A 94 -22.13 5.49 -3.07
CA VAL A 94 -22.37 6.29 -4.27
C VAL A 94 -21.05 6.78 -4.84
N TYR A 95 -21.02 6.98 -6.15
CA TYR A 95 -19.79 7.28 -6.90
C TYR A 95 -19.02 8.48 -6.32
N GLU A 96 -19.70 9.57 -5.99
CA GLU A 96 -19.05 10.77 -5.46
C GLU A 96 -18.40 10.56 -4.08
N ASP A 97 -19.01 9.76 -3.19
CA ASP A 97 -18.41 9.42 -1.90
C ASP A 97 -17.21 8.48 -2.06
N ALA A 98 -17.29 7.54 -2.99
CA ALA A 98 -16.17 6.65 -3.32
C ALA A 98 -14.98 7.46 -3.87
N LYS A 99 -15.23 8.35 -4.82
CA LYS A 99 -14.24 9.25 -5.40
C LYS A 99 -13.65 10.21 -4.35
N GLY A 100 -14.48 10.80 -3.50
CA GLY A 100 -14.03 11.67 -2.40
C GLY A 100 -13.12 10.92 -1.40
N SER A 101 -13.40 9.64 -1.13
CA SER A 101 -12.54 8.82 -0.27
C SER A 101 -11.21 8.48 -0.95
N LEU A 102 -11.21 8.22 -2.25
CA LEU A 102 -9.98 8.00 -3.04
C LEU A 102 -9.07 9.24 -3.01
N ILE A 103 -9.64 10.42 -3.24
CA ILE A 103 -8.92 11.71 -3.20
C ILE A 103 -8.23 11.92 -1.85
N ARG A 104 -8.93 11.67 -0.74
CA ARG A 104 -8.33 11.79 0.61
C ARG A 104 -7.19 10.80 0.87
N GLY A 105 -7.20 9.64 0.23
CA GLY A 105 -6.06 8.73 0.24
C GLY A 105 -4.90 9.26 -0.60
N LEU A 106 -5.21 9.83 -1.76
CA LEU A 106 -4.24 10.42 -2.68
C LEU A 106 -3.48 11.59 -2.04
N GLU A 107 -4.12 12.41 -1.20
CA GLU A 107 -3.48 13.50 -0.45
C GLU A 107 -2.31 13.00 0.41
N VAL A 108 -2.39 11.79 0.97
CA VAL A 108 -1.29 11.19 1.74
C VAL A 108 -0.17 10.71 0.81
N VAL A 109 -0.49 10.20 -0.38
CA VAL A 109 0.51 9.89 -1.41
C VAL A 109 1.25 11.16 -1.84
N GLU A 110 0.54 12.26 -2.04
CA GLU A 110 1.12 13.59 -2.31
C GLU A 110 2.08 14.03 -1.21
N TYR A 111 1.65 13.89 0.05
CA TYR A 111 2.51 14.19 1.19
C TYR A 111 3.78 13.32 1.18
N ALA A 112 3.67 12.03 0.85
CA ALA A 112 4.81 11.11 0.76
C ALA A 112 5.80 11.48 -0.34
N CYS A 113 5.39 12.20 -1.40
CA CYS A 113 6.30 12.73 -2.41
C CYS A 113 7.35 13.70 -1.83
N GLY A 114 7.04 14.36 -0.70
CA GLY A 114 7.94 15.26 0.02
C GLY A 114 8.96 14.57 0.94
N ILE A 115 9.02 13.24 0.94
CA ILE A 115 9.83 12.44 1.88
C ILE A 115 11.30 12.84 1.97
N PRO A 116 12.01 13.28 0.90
CA PRO A 116 13.41 13.69 1.01
C PRO A 116 13.64 14.83 2.01
N GLN A 117 12.66 15.70 2.20
CA GLN A 117 12.74 16.78 3.19
C GLN A 117 12.41 16.31 4.61
N MET A 118 11.45 15.39 4.74
CA MET A 118 11.00 14.87 6.02
C MET A 118 12.01 13.91 6.68
N LEU A 119 12.88 13.27 5.89
CA LEU A 119 13.91 12.35 6.38
C LEU A 119 15.20 13.06 6.83
N LYS A 120 15.30 14.38 6.71
CA LYS A 120 16.45 15.12 7.23
C LYS A 120 16.55 14.95 8.72
N GLY A 121 17.80 14.76 9.20
CA GLY A 121 18.14 14.77 10.60
C GLY A 121 18.47 16.19 11.10
N GLU A 122 18.85 16.28 12.35
CA GLU A 122 19.25 17.50 13.02
C GLU A 122 20.73 17.42 13.39
N PHE A 123 21.39 18.56 13.46
CA PHE A 123 22.79 18.71 13.90
C PHE A 123 22.87 19.82 14.93
N THR A 124 23.61 19.58 16.02
CA THR A 124 23.91 20.56 17.05
C THR A 124 25.40 20.56 17.27
N GLU A 125 26.04 21.68 16.96
CA GLU A 125 27.46 21.91 17.25
C GLU A 125 27.67 22.24 18.74
N ASN A 126 28.75 21.70 19.34
CA ASN A 126 29.15 21.96 20.72
C ASN A 126 28.01 21.78 21.75
N VAL A 127 27.24 20.71 21.65
CA VAL A 127 26.23 20.34 22.65
C VAL A 127 26.86 20.08 24.03
N GLY A 128 28.16 19.81 24.04
CA GLY A 128 29.09 19.78 25.20
C GLY A 128 30.46 20.23 24.73
N LYS A 129 31.44 20.43 25.66
CA LYS A 129 32.78 20.86 25.28
C LYS A 129 33.44 19.85 24.33
N ASN A 130 33.66 20.25 23.07
CA ASN A 130 34.18 19.42 21.96
C ASN A 130 33.30 18.21 21.62
N VAL A 131 31.98 18.32 21.79
CA VAL A 131 31.03 17.26 21.46
C VAL A 131 29.94 17.81 20.55
N ASP A 132 29.81 17.26 19.35
CA ASP A 132 28.71 17.51 18.43
C ASP A 132 27.67 16.38 18.54
N SER A 133 26.41 16.70 18.25
CA SER A 133 25.30 15.73 18.21
C SER A 133 24.57 15.82 16.90
N TRP A 134 24.17 14.67 16.36
CA TRP A 134 23.37 14.59 15.16
C TRP A 134 22.40 13.42 15.22
N SER A 135 21.30 13.53 14.47
CA SER A 135 20.30 12.48 14.32
C SER A 135 20.16 12.06 12.86
N ILE A 136 19.86 10.79 12.63
CA ILE A 136 19.47 10.26 11.33
C ILE A 136 18.15 9.49 11.45
N ARG A 137 17.38 9.49 10.37
CA ARG A 137 16.16 8.69 10.24
C ARG A 137 16.46 7.50 9.35
N GLN A 138 16.19 6.29 9.86
CA GLN A 138 16.44 5.04 9.17
C GLN A 138 15.14 4.23 9.06
N PRO A 139 14.96 3.43 7.99
CA PRO A 139 13.80 2.55 7.89
C PRO A 139 13.84 1.46 8.96
N LEU A 140 12.67 1.02 9.40
CA LEU A 140 12.50 0.01 10.44
C LEU A 140 12.59 -1.43 9.91
N GLY A 141 12.23 -1.65 8.65
CA GLY A 141 12.19 -2.98 8.04
C GLY A 141 10.84 -3.27 7.37
N VAL A 142 10.32 -4.48 7.59
CA VAL A 142 8.99 -4.89 7.12
C VAL A 142 7.92 -4.29 8.01
N CYS A 143 7.07 -3.46 7.44
CA CYS A 143 5.87 -2.93 8.10
C CYS A 143 4.64 -3.72 7.67
N ALA A 144 3.58 -3.67 8.47
CA ALA A 144 2.32 -4.31 8.15
C ALA A 144 1.12 -3.42 8.49
N GLY A 145 0.03 -3.57 7.72
CA GLY A 145 -1.23 -2.90 7.97
C GLY A 145 -2.42 -3.84 7.78
N ILE A 146 -3.40 -3.74 8.67
CA ILE A 146 -4.69 -4.40 8.56
C ILE A 146 -5.73 -3.31 8.42
N THR A 147 -6.49 -3.32 7.31
CA THR A 147 -7.40 -2.24 6.95
C THR A 147 -8.84 -2.69 6.89
N PRO A 148 -9.80 -1.81 7.23
CA PRO A 148 -11.22 -2.11 7.26
C PRO A 148 -11.86 -2.03 5.88
N PHE A 149 -13.12 -2.48 5.78
CA PHE A 149 -13.89 -2.44 4.55
C PHE A 149 -14.47 -1.05 4.22
N ASN A 150 -14.69 -0.19 5.22
CA ASN A 150 -15.44 1.04 5.02
C ASN A 150 -14.73 2.12 4.19
N PHE A 151 -13.40 1.98 3.97
CA PHE A 151 -12.59 2.85 3.13
C PHE A 151 -11.45 2.04 2.47
N PRO A 152 -11.76 1.21 1.45
CA PRO A 152 -10.83 0.20 0.92
C PRO A 152 -9.64 0.78 0.13
N ALA A 153 -9.69 2.07 -0.24
CA ALA A 153 -8.58 2.80 -0.83
C ALA A 153 -7.93 3.76 0.19
N MET A 154 -8.73 4.59 0.85
CA MET A 154 -8.25 5.67 1.71
C MET A 154 -7.37 5.16 2.85
N VAL A 155 -7.85 4.18 3.63
CA VAL A 155 -7.12 3.69 4.80
C VAL A 155 -5.84 2.94 4.42
N PRO A 156 -5.80 2.05 3.40
CA PRO A 156 -4.54 1.53 2.89
C PRO A 156 -3.54 2.61 2.49
N MET A 157 -3.97 3.63 1.76
CA MET A 157 -3.13 4.75 1.32
C MET A 157 -2.67 5.66 2.46
N TRP A 158 -3.26 5.59 3.64
CA TRP A 158 -2.73 6.27 4.83
C TRP A 158 -1.52 5.56 5.43
N MET A 159 -1.30 4.29 5.11
CA MET A 159 -0.28 3.45 5.72
C MET A 159 0.91 3.18 4.79
N PHE A 160 0.68 2.44 3.69
CA PHE A 160 1.78 1.91 2.89
C PHE A 160 2.60 2.99 2.15
N PRO A 161 2.06 4.12 1.63
CA PRO A 161 2.87 5.08 0.90
C PRO A 161 3.94 5.72 1.78
N MET A 162 3.58 6.11 3.00
CA MET A 162 4.53 6.70 3.95
C MET A 162 5.59 5.69 4.38
N ALA A 163 5.20 4.45 4.70
CA ALA A 163 6.15 3.41 5.08
C ALA A 163 7.17 3.15 3.96
N ILE A 164 6.70 2.98 2.73
CA ILE A 164 7.53 2.71 1.56
C ILE A 164 8.41 3.91 1.20
N ALA A 165 7.87 5.12 1.22
CA ALA A 165 8.65 6.35 0.99
C ALA A 165 9.80 6.51 2.00
N CYS A 166 9.59 6.10 3.25
CA CYS A 166 10.63 6.09 4.29
C CYS A 166 11.69 5.00 4.09
N GLY A 167 11.53 4.10 3.12
CA GLY A 167 12.47 3.01 2.82
C GLY A 167 12.12 1.67 3.48
N ASN A 168 10.94 1.56 4.07
CA ASN A 168 10.41 0.28 4.56
C ASN A 168 9.77 -0.52 3.43
N THR A 169 9.57 -1.82 3.64
CA THR A 169 8.65 -2.65 2.86
C THR A 169 7.33 -2.83 3.61
N PHE A 170 6.29 -3.30 2.93
CA PHE A 170 4.96 -3.30 3.52
C PHE A 170 4.14 -4.53 3.14
N VAL A 171 3.54 -5.17 4.14
CA VAL A 171 2.56 -6.25 3.97
C VAL A 171 1.18 -5.70 4.31
N LEU A 172 0.30 -5.61 3.32
CA LEU A 172 -1.07 -5.14 3.50
C LEU A 172 -2.05 -6.31 3.57
N LYS A 173 -2.87 -6.36 4.62
CA LYS A 173 -4.05 -7.21 4.70
C LYS A 173 -5.31 -6.34 4.54
N PRO A 174 -5.88 -6.23 3.34
CA PRO A 174 -7.15 -5.53 3.13
C PRO A 174 -8.34 -6.31 3.68
N SER A 175 -9.53 -5.71 3.70
CA SER A 175 -10.75 -6.41 4.03
C SER A 175 -11.05 -7.49 2.97
N GLU A 176 -11.54 -8.63 3.43
CA GLU A 176 -12.04 -9.71 2.56
C GLU A 176 -13.40 -9.39 1.90
N LYS A 177 -14.05 -8.30 2.33
CA LYS A 177 -15.34 -7.88 1.77
C LYS A 177 -15.19 -7.09 0.46
N ASP A 178 -14.11 -6.32 0.34
CA ASP A 178 -13.83 -5.41 -0.78
C ASP A 178 -12.32 -5.32 -1.10
N PRO A 179 -11.70 -6.44 -1.49
CA PRO A 179 -10.24 -6.54 -1.61
C PRO A 179 -9.69 -5.96 -2.92
N SER A 180 -10.51 -5.83 -3.98
CA SER A 180 -10.01 -5.58 -5.34
C SER A 180 -9.33 -4.22 -5.49
N CYS A 181 -9.80 -3.19 -4.79
CA CYS A 181 -9.20 -1.86 -4.85
C CYS A 181 -7.76 -1.87 -4.33
N SER A 182 -7.50 -2.56 -3.21
CA SER A 182 -6.16 -2.68 -2.65
C SER A 182 -5.20 -3.47 -3.56
N ILE A 183 -5.69 -4.50 -4.24
CA ILE A 183 -4.90 -5.24 -5.24
C ILE A 183 -4.53 -4.31 -6.41
N ARG A 184 -5.52 -3.57 -6.95
CA ARG A 184 -5.26 -2.65 -8.07
C ARG A 184 -4.27 -1.55 -7.69
N LEU A 185 -4.34 -1.03 -6.47
CA LEU A 185 -3.35 -0.07 -5.96
C LEU A 185 -1.94 -0.67 -5.89
N ALA A 186 -1.80 -1.94 -5.50
CA ALA A 186 -0.50 -2.62 -5.50
C ALA A 186 0.06 -2.80 -6.92
N GLU A 187 -0.78 -3.18 -7.88
CA GLU A 187 -0.41 -3.25 -9.30
C GLU A 187 0.07 -1.89 -9.84
N LEU A 188 -0.68 -0.81 -9.57
CA LEU A 188 -0.29 0.54 -9.97
C LEU A 188 1.02 0.98 -9.31
N PHE A 189 1.29 0.54 -8.08
CA PHE A 189 2.53 0.87 -7.41
C PHE A 189 3.73 0.16 -8.05
N GLN A 190 3.56 -1.08 -8.48
CA GLN A 190 4.57 -1.80 -9.26
C GLN A 190 4.79 -1.14 -10.63
N GLU A 191 3.70 -0.74 -11.33
CA GLU A 191 3.76 0.04 -12.57
C GLU A 191 4.53 1.37 -12.38
N ALA A 192 4.45 1.97 -11.20
CA ALA A 192 5.21 3.16 -10.82
C ALA A 192 6.71 2.91 -10.60
N GLY A 193 7.14 1.65 -10.57
CA GLY A 193 8.53 1.24 -10.39
C GLY A 193 8.89 0.82 -8.96
N LEU A 194 7.91 0.50 -8.12
CA LEU A 194 8.20 -0.20 -6.86
C LEU A 194 8.70 -1.61 -7.18
N PRO A 195 9.82 -2.06 -6.58
CA PRO A 195 10.28 -3.44 -6.71
C PRO A 195 9.26 -4.47 -6.21
N ASP A 196 9.37 -5.70 -6.72
CA ASP A 196 8.54 -6.85 -6.37
C ASP A 196 8.71 -7.30 -4.91
#